data_25f65f0840b3bcb0181ab8831d9c68ef
#
_entry.id   25f65f0840b3bcb0181ab8831d9c68ef
#
_cell.length_a   1.000
_cell.length_b   1.000
_cell.length_c   1.000
_cell.angle_alpha   90.00
_cell.angle_beta   90.00
_cell.angle_gamma   90.00
#
_symmetry.space_group_name_H-M   'P 1'
#
loop_
_entity.id
_entity.type
_entity.pdbx_description
1 polymer ?
#
loop_
_entity_poly.entity_id
_entity_poly.type
_entity_poly.pdbx_seq_one_letter_code
_entity_poly.pdbx_strand_id
1 'polypeptide(L)'
;MLSHTEKENILSEFPNIKLSYENITHKKVYNSDIILAIPEGRKCFAWFTTYNEKNVCFIMELAENKQIKNIKIVNVCFKSDLSYGTILYGSTFYYSQNTFFTIEDVFYYKGKNVSRENWKNKFELFGKLMSDGIKQMSLNNSFVVFGLPVFSNKLDDFTSKLESIKYRLETIQFRSFNRANNFQYMWYKSFLITDKPDKPDKPDNQNKPFVLKKQNDGFQPCPYNNDRGRRKKEIVFRIKPDIQNDIYHLFVNDIDEQTHVYYNVAYIPDFTTSVMMNKLFRNIKENQNLDALEESDDEEEFENEREDRFVNLEKCYNMVCLYNYKFKKWYPVKIADDNMKIVTQNELSAF
;
A
#
# COMPACT_ATOMS: atom_id res chain seq x y z
N MET A 1 3.57 -14.07 -30.87
CA MET A 1 2.92 -14.13 -29.56
C MET A 1 3.60 -15.21 -28.78
N LEU A 2 3.99 -15.02 -27.53
CA LEU A 2 4.67 -16.05 -26.72
C LEU A 2 3.70 -17.19 -26.40
N SER A 3 4.16 -18.43 -26.58
CA SER A 3 3.44 -19.64 -26.15
C SER A 3 3.41 -19.76 -24.63
N HIS A 4 2.63 -20.70 -24.10
CA HIS A 4 2.55 -20.93 -22.65
C HIS A 4 3.90 -21.40 -22.07
N THR A 5 4.54 -22.34 -22.72
CA THR A 5 5.87 -22.87 -22.36
C THR A 5 6.97 -21.81 -22.40
N GLU A 6 6.96 -20.93 -23.41
CA GLU A 6 7.91 -19.80 -23.45
C GLU A 6 7.71 -18.84 -22.28
N LYS A 7 6.44 -18.54 -21.89
CA LYS A 7 6.15 -17.70 -20.74
C LYS A 7 6.61 -18.32 -19.43
N GLU A 8 6.44 -19.63 -19.25
CA GLU A 8 6.91 -20.35 -18.06
C GLU A 8 8.44 -20.33 -17.97
N ASN A 9 9.14 -20.54 -19.07
CA ASN A 9 10.60 -20.45 -19.12
C ASN A 9 11.07 -19.02 -18.76
N ILE A 10 10.46 -17.98 -19.32
CA ILE A 10 10.77 -16.59 -19.02
C ILE A 10 10.53 -16.29 -17.53
N LEU A 11 9.44 -16.82 -16.95
CA LEU A 11 9.15 -16.64 -15.53
C LEU A 11 10.17 -17.34 -14.62
N SER A 12 10.67 -18.51 -15.01
CA SER A 12 11.67 -19.25 -14.24
C SER A 12 13.03 -18.52 -14.19
N GLU A 13 13.36 -17.74 -15.21
CA GLU A 13 14.58 -16.92 -15.28
C GLU A 13 14.42 -15.55 -14.60
N PHE A 14 13.17 -15.10 -14.35
CA PHE A 14 12.91 -13.80 -13.73
C PHE A 14 13.18 -13.86 -12.23
N PRO A 15 13.99 -12.93 -11.66
CA PRO A 15 14.33 -12.97 -10.26
C PRO A 15 13.13 -12.74 -9.36
N ASN A 16 13.14 -13.34 -8.17
CA ASN A 16 12.12 -13.05 -7.15
C ASN A 16 12.30 -11.63 -6.61
N ILE A 17 11.36 -10.76 -6.92
CA ILE A 17 11.40 -9.34 -6.55
C ILE A 17 10.32 -9.06 -5.49
N LYS A 18 10.76 -8.54 -4.35
CA LYS A 18 9.85 -7.98 -3.33
C LYS A 18 9.60 -6.51 -3.66
N LEU A 19 8.35 -6.14 -3.85
CA LEU A 19 7.96 -4.75 -4.09
C LEU A 19 8.15 -3.91 -2.83
N SER A 20 8.40 -2.61 -3.02
CA SER A 20 8.50 -1.64 -1.92
C SER A 20 7.21 -1.58 -1.08
N TYR A 21 7.36 -1.30 0.21
CA TYR A 21 6.23 -1.06 1.09
C TYR A 21 5.63 0.32 0.81
N GLU A 22 4.33 0.33 0.56
CA GLU A 22 3.56 1.53 0.24
C GLU A 22 2.68 1.87 1.43
N ASN A 23 2.90 3.05 2.04
CA ASN A 23 2.09 3.53 3.16
C ASN A 23 1.11 4.60 2.69
N ILE A 24 -0.19 4.34 2.85
CA ILE A 24 -1.24 5.35 2.59
C ILE A 24 -1.11 6.51 3.59
N THR A 25 -1.16 7.73 3.10
CA THR A 25 -1.33 8.93 3.91
C THR A 25 -2.59 9.68 3.51
N HIS A 26 -3.26 10.30 4.50
CA HIS A 26 -4.46 11.11 4.30
C HIS A 26 -4.19 12.61 4.39
N LYS A 27 -2.95 12.98 4.70
CA LYS A 27 -2.49 14.38 4.77
C LYS A 27 -1.32 14.59 3.82
N LYS A 28 -1.18 15.79 3.28
CA LYS A 28 -0.01 16.17 2.47
C LYS A 28 1.26 16.06 3.32
N VAL A 29 2.31 15.50 2.74
CA VAL A 29 3.60 15.32 3.39
C VAL A 29 4.52 16.45 2.95
N TYR A 30 4.79 17.39 3.85
CA TYR A 30 5.61 18.57 3.55
C TYR A 30 7.13 18.32 3.68
N ASN A 31 7.51 17.27 4.42
CA ASN A 31 8.92 16.95 4.71
C ASN A 31 9.46 15.82 3.80
N SER A 32 8.91 15.67 2.60
CA SER A 32 9.45 14.74 1.60
C SER A 32 10.53 15.41 0.76
N ASP A 33 11.57 14.65 0.39
CA ASP A 33 12.63 15.18 -0.47
C ASP A 33 12.18 15.28 -1.91
N ILE A 34 11.21 14.44 -2.32
CA ILE A 34 10.66 14.44 -3.68
C ILE A 34 9.21 13.96 -3.69
N ILE A 35 8.42 14.58 -4.55
CA ILE A 35 6.99 14.30 -4.78
C ILE A 35 6.83 13.84 -6.23
N LEU A 36 6.10 12.77 -6.47
CA LEU A 36 5.89 12.18 -7.80
C LEU A 36 4.40 12.03 -8.09
N ALA A 37 3.99 12.36 -9.32
CA ALA A 37 2.63 12.14 -9.82
C ALA A 37 2.60 10.85 -10.64
N ILE A 38 1.94 9.82 -10.14
CA ILE A 38 1.86 8.51 -10.78
C ILE A 38 0.61 8.44 -11.67
N PRO A 39 0.75 8.15 -12.97
CA PRO A 39 -0.39 8.01 -13.87
C PRO A 39 -1.25 6.79 -13.53
N GLU A 40 -2.55 6.91 -13.82
CA GLU A 40 -3.48 5.79 -13.77
C GLU A 40 -3.11 4.78 -14.87
N GLY A 41 -2.78 3.54 -14.46
CA GLY A 41 -2.31 2.53 -15.41
C GLY A 41 -2.14 1.15 -14.79
N ARG A 42 -1.71 0.19 -15.61
CA ARG A 42 -1.44 -1.17 -15.15
C ARG A 42 -0.03 -1.25 -14.59
N LYS A 43 0.11 -1.77 -13.38
CA LYS A 43 1.43 -2.00 -12.77
C LYS A 43 2.15 -3.15 -13.47
N CYS A 44 3.41 -2.91 -13.82
CA CYS A 44 4.22 -3.83 -14.62
C CYS A 44 5.67 -3.80 -14.20
N PHE A 45 6.38 -4.91 -14.47
CA PHE A 45 7.82 -4.87 -14.63
C PHE A 45 8.16 -4.68 -16.11
N ALA A 46 9.23 -3.95 -16.38
CA ALA A 46 9.90 -3.91 -17.67
C ALA A 46 11.28 -4.57 -17.49
N TRP A 47 11.47 -5.70 -18.15
CA TRP A 47 12.71 -6.48 -18.09
C TRP A 47 13.44 -6.44 -19.42
N PHE A 48 14.61 -5.79 -19.43
CA PHE A 48 15.52 -5.74 -20.57
C PHE A 48 16.47 -6.91 -20.47
N THR A 49 16.41 -7.81 -21.43
CA THR A 49 17.22 -9.02 -21.48
C THR A 49 17.49 -9.47 -22.90
N THR A 50 18.24 -10.56 -23.07
CA THR A 50 18.47 -11.21 -24.35
C THR A 50 17.52 -12.41 -24.46
N TYR A 51 16.78 -12.48 -25.54
CA TYR A 51 15.88 -13.58 -25.84
C TYR A 51 16.00 -13.97 -27.33
N ASN A 52 16.25 -15.26 -27.64
CA ASN A 52 16.53 -15.73 -28.98
C ASN A 52 17.59 -14.89 -29.71
N GLU A 53 18.72 -14.67 -29.05
CA GLU A 53 19.88 -13.90 -29.54
C GLU A 53 19.60 -12.42 -29.84
N LYS A 54 18.45 -11.91 -29.44
CA LYS A 54 18.04 -10.51 -29.64
C LYS A 54 17.86 -9.78 -28.32
N ASN A 55 18.24 -8.52 -28.29
CA ASN A 55 17.95 -7.64 -27.18
C ASN A 55 16.46 -7.28 -27.19
N VAL A 56 15.73 -7.62 -26.13
CA VAL A 56 14.30 -7.41 -26.01
C VAL A 56 13.93 -6.72 -24.70
N CYS A 57 12.74 -6.16 -24.69
CA CYS A 57 12.10 -5.69 -23.47
C CYS A 57 10.80 -6.49 -23.26
N PHE A 58 10.72 -7.21 -22.16
CA PHE A 58 9.47 -7.82 -21.70
C PHE A 58 8.72 -6.83 -20.82
N ILE A 59 7.42 -6.63 -21.10
CA ILE A 59 6.48 -6.04 -20.15
C ILE A 59 5.71 -7.18 -19.49
N MET A 60 5.83 -7.25 -18.15
CA MET A 60 5.21 -8.25 -17.30
C MET A 60 4.12 -7.58 -16.46
N GLU A 61 2.87 -7.73 -16.86
CA GLU A 61 1.73 -7.10 -16.20
C GLU A 61 1.41 -7.83 -14.89
N LEU A 62 1.18 -7.06 -13.83
CA LEU A 62 0.81 -7.56 -12.51
C LEU A 62 -0.70 -7.65 -12.34
N ALA A 63 -1.15 -8.68 -11.63
CA ALA A 63 -2.50 -8.78 -11.10
C ALA A 63 -2.62 -8.01 -9.77
N GLU A 64 -3.82 -7.89 -9.23
CA GLU A 64 -4.08 -7.23 -7.94
C GLU A 64 -3.31 -7.87 -6.77
N ASN A 65 -3.10 -9.19 -6.81
CA ASN A 65 -2.28 -9.93 -5.85
C ASN A 65 -0.77 -9.79 -6.07
N LYS A 66 -0.34 -8.86 -6.93
CA LYS A 66 1.06 -8.57 -7.29
C LYS A 66 1.81 -9.71 -8.00
N GLN A 67 1.11 -10.78 -8.41
CA GLN A 67 1.69 -11.84 -9.25
C GLN A 67 1.69 -11.43 -10.73
N ILE A 68 2.66 -11.94 -11.48
CA ILE A 68 2.75 -11.69 -12.93
C ILE A 68 1.61 -12.45 -13.62
N LYS A 69 0.72 -11.69 -14.27
CA LYS A 69 -0.47 -12.21 -14.98
C LYS A 69 -0.20 -12.45 -16.47
N ASN A 70 0.56 -11.55 -17.08
CA ASN A 70 0.77 -11.58 -18.53
C ASN A 70 2.18 -11.10 -18.89
N ILE A 71 2.76 -11.66 -19.94
CA ILE A 71 4.08 -11.29 -20.45
C ILE A 71 3.96 -11.02 -21.95
N LYS A 72 4.55 -9.92 -22.38
CA LYS A 72 4.62 -9.55 -23.81
C LYS A 72 5.96 -8.91 -24.15
N ILE A 73 6.49 -9.17 -25.33
CA ILE A 73 7.61 -8.44 -25.90
C ILE A 73 7.08 -7.12 -26.45
N VAL A 74 7.79 -6.02 -26.16
CA VAL A 74 7.45 -4.69 -26.67
C VAL A 74 8.63 -4.07 -27.41
N ASN A 75 8.32 -3.17 -28.35
CA ASN A 75 9.32 -2.39 -29.04
C ASN A 75 9.68 -1.16 -28.21
N VAL A 76 10.97 -0.99 -27.93
CA VAL A 76 11.52 0.13 -27.18
C VAL A 76 12.85 0.53 -27.80
N CYS A 77 13.13 1.83 -27.86
CA CYS A 77 14.43 2.33 -28.28
C CYS A 77 15.38 2.39 -27.09
N PHE A 78 16.30 1.41 -26.96
CA PHE A 78 17.23 1.36 -25.83
C PHE A 78 18.62 0.85 -26.25
N LYS A 79 19.63 1.13 -25.45
CA LYS A 79 20.99 0.61 -25.65
C LYS A 79 21.08 -0.86 -25.27
N SER A 80 21.88 -1.62 -26.03
CA SER A 80 22.06 -3.07 -25.85
C SER A 80 22.58 -3.47 -24.47
N ASP A 81 23.35 -2.62 -23.80
CA ASP A 81 23.89 -2.90 -22.46
C ASP A 81 22.83 -2.97 -21.34
N LEU A 82 21.62 -2.42 -21.58
CA LEU A 82 20.51 -2.63 -20.66
C LEU A 82 20.00 -4.09 -20.67
N SER A 83 20.23 -4.83 -21.76
CA SER A 83 19.85 -6.26 -21.88
C SER A 83 20.67 -7.19 -20.99
N TYR A 84 21.67 -6.69 -20.30
CA TYR A 84 22.36 -7.45 -19.24
C TYR A 84 21.53 -7.62 -17.96
N GLY A 85 20.21 -7.54 -18.06
CA GLY A 85 19.28 -7.81 -16.96
C GLY A 85 18.87 -6.54 -16.20
N THR A 86 18.51 -5.46 -16.90
CA THR A 86 17.90 -4.30 -16.27
C THR A 86 16.41 -4.56 -16.02
N ILE A 87 15.93 -4.35 -14.77
CA ILE A 87 14.53 -4.54 -14.39
C ILE A 87 14.02 -3.26 -13.73
N LEU A 88 13.01 -2.69 -14.37
CA LEU A 88 12.29 -1.51 -13.92
C LEU A 88 10.88 -1.91 -13.46
N TYR A 89 10.32 -1.16 -12.53
CA TYR A 89 8.93 -1.26 -12.12
C TYR A 89 8.21 0.05 -12.40
N GLY A 90 6.96 -0.03 -12.80
CA GLY A 90 6.18 1.15 -13.10
C GLY A 90 4.78 0.86 -13.61
N SER A 91 4.19 1.88 -14.22
CA SER A 91 2.83 1.83 -14.76
C SER A 91 2.82 1.99 -16.28
N THR A 92 2.05 1.14 -16.98
CA THR A 92 1.75 1.33 -18.40
C THR A 92 0.39 1.99 -18.55
N PHE A 93 0.33 3.03 -19.38
CA PHE A 93 -0.91 3.73 -19.71
C PHE A 93 -0.92 4.14 -21.18
N TYR A 94 -2.12 4.47 -21.69
CA TYR A 94 -2.31 4.89 -23.08
C TYR A 94 -2.71 6.35 -23.11
N TYR A 95 -1.99 7.13 -23.91
CA TYR A 95 -2.29 8.54 -24.11
C TYR A 95 -1.86 8.98 -25.52
N SER A 96 -2.68 9.80 -26.18
CA SER A 96 -2.38 10.38 -27.51
C SER A 96 -1.84 9.37 -28.52
N GLN A 97 -2.54 8.23 -28.67
CA GLN A 97 -2.24 7.13 -29.60
C GLN A 97 -0.94 6.36 -29.34
N ASN A 98 -0.27 6.61 -28.21
CA ASN A 98 0.95 5.92 -27.83
C ASN A 98 0.77 5.21 -26.47
N THR A 99 1.50 4.11 -26.30
CA THR A 99 1.65 3.45 -25.01
C THR A 99 2.88 4.00 -24.28
N PHE A 100 2.69 4.41 -23.04
CA PHE A 100 3.75 4.91 -22.17
C PHE A 100 4.03 3.92 -21.06
N PHE A 101 5.29 3.87 -20.61
CA PHE A 101 5.71 3.23 -19.38
C PHE A 101 6.37 4.26 -18.47
N THR A 102 5.75 4.54 -17.33
CA THR A 102 6.30 5.45 -16.33
C THR A 102 7.14 4.67 -15.34
N ILE A 103 8.43 5.01 -15.22
CA ILE A 103 9.37 4.33 -14.33
C ILE A 103 9.13 4.83 -12.89
N GLU A 104 8.75 3.92 -12.00
CA GLU A 104 8.51 4.22 -10.58
C GLU A 104 9.64 3.69 -9.69
N ASP A 105 10.28 2.56 -10.07
CA ASP A 105 11.39 1.96 -9.33
C ASP A 105 12.35 1.23 -10.26
N VAL A 106 13.57 0.94 -9.77
CA VAL A 106 14.58 0.10 -10.41
C VAL A 106 15.06 -0.96 -9.43
N PHE A 107 14.96 -2.22 -9.83
CA PHE A 107 15.39 -3.37 -9.02
C PHE A 107 16.73 -3.93 -9.45
N TYR A 108 16.97 -3.96 -10.77
CA TYR A 108 18.25 -4.37 -11.35
C TYR A 108 18.68 -3.37 -12.39
N TYR A 109 19.96 -3.05 -12.39
CA TYR A 109 20.57 -2.19 -13.39
C TYR A 109 21.79 -2.89 -14.00
N LYS A 110 21.69 -3.29 -15.28
CA LYS A 110 22.73 -4.03 -16.00
C LYS A 110 23.23 -5.26 -15.22
N GLY A 111 22.30 -6.07 -14.73
CA GLY A 111 22.58 -7.29 -13.96
C GLY A 111 22.87 -7.09 -12.47
N LYS A 112 23.18 -5.86 -12.03
CA LYS A 112 23.41 -5.56 -10.61
C LYS A 112 22.09 -5.34 -9.88
N ASN A 113 21.89 -6.05 -8.76
CA ASN A 113 20.76 -5.81 -7.87
C ASN A 113 20.92 -4.46 -7.16
N VAL A 114 19.98 -3.54 -7.38
CA VAL A 114 19.93 -2.20 -6.79
C VAL A 114 18.66 -1.97 -5.97
N SER A 115 17.93 -3.04 -5.66
CA SER A 115 16.65 -2.97 -4.95
C SER A 115 16.78 -2.30 -3.56
N ARG A 116 17.91 -2.51 -2.88
CA ARG A 116 18.17 -1.95 -1.55
C ARG A 116 18.84 -0.57 -1.55
N GLU A 117 19.14 -0.03 -2.73
CA GLU A 117 19.67 1.32 -2.83
C GLU A 117 18.65 2.35 -2.34
N ASN A 118 19.16 3.43 -1.72
CA ASN A 118 18.31 4.54 -1.30
C ASN A 118 17.76 5.31 -2.52
N TRP A 119 16.73 6.11 -2.33
CA TRP A 119 16.07 6.82 -3.42
C TRP A 119 17.00 7.82 -4.12
N LYS A 120 17.97 8.41 -3.44
CA LYS A 120 18.96 9.29 -4.07
C LYS A 120 19.71 8.54 -5.17
N ASN A 121 20.28 7.37 -4.85
CA ASN A 121 21.01 6.55 -5.80
C ASN A 121 20.11 6.05 -6.95
N LYS A 122 18.87 5.66 -6.63
CA LYS A 122 17.88 5.24 -7.65
C LYS A 122 17.53 6.40 -8.61
N PHE A 123 17.39 7.62 -8.12
CA PHE A 123 17.15 8.79 -8.98
C PHE A 123 18.35 9.11 -9.88
N GLU A 124 19.58 8.93 -9.41
CA GLU A 124 20.77 9.04 -10.26
C GLU A 124 20.77 7.98 -11.38
N LEU A 125 20.32 6.75 -11.07
CA LEU A 125 20.13 5.71 -12.09
C LEU A 125 19.03 6.08 -13.09
N PHE A 126 17.92 6.67 -12.65
CA PHE A 126 16.89 7.18 -13.56
C PHE A 126 17.46 8.25 -14.50
N GLY A 127 18.28 9.16 -13.99
CA GLY A 127 18.99 10.12 -14.81
C GLY A 127 19.84 9.45 -15.89
N LYS A 128 20.66 8.44 -15.53
CA LYS A 128 21.47 7.65 -16.48
C LYS A 128 20.63 6.88 -17.50
N LEU A 129 19.50 6.29 -17.06
CA LEU A 129 18.58 5.58 -17.94
C LEU A 129 18.00 6.51 -19.01
N MET A 130 17.57 7.71 -18.61
CA MET A 130 16.92 8.66 -19.52
C MET A 130 17.89 9.44 -20.40
N SER A 131 19.12 9.72 -19.92
CA SER A 131 20.11 10.44 -20.71
C SER A 131 20.79 9.58 -21.76
N ASP A 132 21.07 8.31 -21.44
CA ASP A 132 21.92 7.47 -22.25
C ASP A 132 21.35 6.07 -22.56
N GLY A 133 20.50 5.53 -21.69
CA GLY A 133 20.02 4.14 -21.79
C GLY A 133 18.81 3.96 -22.69
N ILE A 134 17.79 4.81 -22.58
CA ILE A 134 16.50 4.69 -23.25
C ILE A 134 16.18 5.97 -24.00
N LYS A 135 15.86 5.86 -25.29
CA LYS A 135 15.39 7.01 -26.08
C LYS A 135 13.85 7.13 -25.98
N GLN A 136 13.39 8.29 -25.60
CA GLN A 136 11.96 8.62 -25.49
C GLN A 136 11.34 8.92 -26.84
N MET A 137 11.21 7.88 -27.68
CA MET A 137 10.65 8.03 -29.01
C MET A 137 9.76 6.85 -29.39
N SER A 138 8.75 7.14 -30.19
CA SER A 138 7.89 6.15 -30.82
C SER A 138 8.06 6.25 -32.34
N LEU A 139 8.50 5.16 -32.96
CA LEU A 139 8.61 5.08 -34.44
C LEU A 139 7.26 4.72 -35.06
N ASN A 140 6.40 4.06 -34.30
CA ASN A 140 5.02 3.73 -34.67
C ASN A 140 4.23 3.32 -33.41
N ASN A 141 2.92 3.09 -33.54
CA ASN A 141 2.02 2.79 -32.41
C ASN A 141 2.33 1.50 -31.63
N SER A 142 3.25 0.64 -32.12
CA SER A 142 3.69 -0.56 -31.41
C SER A 142 4.81 -0.31 -30.41
N PHE A 143 5.40 0.90 -30.43
CA PHE A 143 6.45 1.27 -29.49
C PHE A 143 5.88 1.70 -28.14
N VAL A 144 6.58 1.30 -27.09
CA VAL A 144 6.34 1.79 -25.72
C VAL A 144 7.36 2.89 -25.42
N VAL A 145 6.87 4.06 -25.07
CA VAL A 145 7.70 5.23 -24.73
C VAL A 145 7.91 5.24 -23.22
N PHE A 146 9.17 5.09 -22.80
CA PHE A 146 9.54 5.14 -21.40
C PHE A 146 9.75 6.57 -20.93
N GLY A 147 9.33 6.87 -19.70
CA GLY A 147 9.50 8.17 -19.10
C GLY A 147 9.49 8.11 -17.58
N LEU A 148 9.82 9.23 -16.94
CA LEU A 148 9.68 9.41 -15.51
C LEU A 148 8.31 10.04 -15.20
N PRO A 149 7.75 9.80 -14.02
CA PRO A 149 6.58 10.55 -13.57
C PRO A 149 6.94 12.04 -13.43
N VAL A 150 5.95 12.91 -13.52
CA VAL A 150 6.16 14.32 -13.15
C VAL A 150 6.56 14.40 -11.70
N PHE A 151 7.61 15.12 -11.39
CA PHE A 151 8.14 15.24 -10.03
C PHE A 151 8.63 16.64 -9.69
N SER A 152 8.69 16.92 -8.39
CA SER A 152 9.32 18.11 -7.83
C SER A 152 9.77 17.86 -6.39
N ASN A 153 10.73 18.67 -5.93
CA ASN A 153 11.16 18.74 -4.54
C ASN A 153 10.41 19.81 -3.73
N LYS A 154 9.57 20.61 -4.38
CA LYS A 154 8.75 21.65 -3.75
C LYS A 154 7.28 21.45 -4.11
N LEU A 155 6.41 21.56 -3.12
CA LEU A 155 4.98 21.32 -3.29
C LEU A 155 4.32 22.32 -4.25
N ASP A 156 4.69 23.60 -4.16
CA ASP A 156 4.09 24.65 -5.02
C ASP A 156 4.47 24.45 -6.49
N ASP A 157 5.75 24.16 -6.77
CA ASP A 157 6.22 23.83 -8.12
C ASP A 157 5.56 22.54 -8.64
N PHE A 158 5.39 21.56 -7.75
CA PHE A 158 4.70 20.32 -8.09
C PHE A 158 3.25 20.58 -8.48
N THR A 159 2.51 21.36 -7.69
CA THR A 159 1.11 21.69 -7.96
C THR A 159 0.97 22.43 -9.31
N SER A 160 1.84 23.39 -9.60
CA SER A 160 1.85 24.09 -10.89
C SER A 160 2.12 23.15 -12.07
N LYS A 161 3.01 22.15 -11.89
CA LYS A 161 3.27 21.13 -12.92
C LYS A 161 2.08 20.20 -13.15
N LEU A 162 1.28 19.89 -12.10
CA LEU A 162 0.09 19.06 -12.24
C LEU A 162 -0.95 19.66 -13.20
N GLU A 163 -1.08 20.97 -13.26
CA GLU A 163 -2.03 21.66 -14.16
C GLU A 163 -1.71 21.41 -15.64
N SER A 164 -0.46 21.14 -15.97
CA SER A 164 -0.01 20.86 -17.34
C SER A 164 -0.26 19.41 -17.78
N ILE A 165 -0.58 18.50 -16.84
CA ILE A 165 -0.78 17.08 -17.12
C ILE A 165 -2.15 16.86 -17.75
N LYS A 166 -2.16 16.21 -18.93
CA LYS A 166 -3.39 15.92 -19.71
C LYS A 166 -3.84 14.46 -19.62
N TYR A 167 -3.11 13.59 -18.95
CA TYR A 167 -3.47 12.20 -18.66
C TYR A 167 -3.95 12.04 -17.21
N ARG A 168 -4.66 10.95 -16.93
CA ARG A 168 -5.19 10.70 -15.60
C ARG A 168 -4.10 10.30 -14.63
N LEU A 169 -4.18 10.82 -13.40
CA LEU A 169 -3.31 10.46 -12.29
C LEU A 169 -4.05 9.56 -11.30
N GLU A 170 -3.33 8.59 -10.75
CA GLU A 170 -3.82 7.64 -9.76
C GLU A 170 -3.42 8.10 -8.35
N THR A 171 -2.13 8.27 -8.12
CA THR A 171 -1.57 8.56 -6.79
C THR A 171 -0.49 9.63 -6.85
N ILE A 172 -0.30 10.31 -5.72
CA ILE A 172 0.86 11.15 -5.44
C ILE A 172 1.73 10.43 -4.44
N GLN A 173 3.00 10.24 -4.75
CA GLN A 173 3.97 9.58 -3.89
C GLN A 173 4.94 10.60 -3.29
N PHE A 174 5.26 10.39 -2.02
CA PHE A 174 6.19 11.20 -1.23
C PHE A 174 7.35 10.32 -0.81
N ARG A 175 8.56 10.66 -1.24
CA ARG A 175 9.76 9.84 -1.01
C ARG A 175 10.84 10.64 -0.30
N SER A 176 11.60 9.96 0.55
CA SER A 176 12.78 10.51 1.20
C SER A 176 14.04 9.89 0.59
N PHE A 177 15.03 10.72 0.27
CA PHE A 177 16.26 10.28 -0.39
C PHE A 177 17.07 9.27 0.42
N ASN A 178 16.99 9.34 1.74
CA ASN A 178 17.75 8.46 2.65
C ASN A 178 17.09 7.10 2.90
N ARG A 179 15.83 6.90 2.46
CA ARG A 179 15.11 5.63 2.61
C ARG A 179 15.28 4.78 1.36
N ALA A 180 15.31 3.45 1.53
CA ALA A 180 15.37 2.51 0.41
C ALA A 180 13.95 2.16 -0.08
N ASN A 181 13.28 1.21 0.49
CA ASN A 181 12.08 0.57 -0.05
C ASN A 181 10.79 0.99 0.66
N ASN A 182 10.70 2.23 1.12
CA ASN A 182 9.54 2.74 1.82
C ASN A 182 9.19 4.15 1.34
N PHE A 183 7.93 4.36 0.99
CA PHE A 183 7.42 5.67 0.64
C PHE A 183 5.96 5.81 1.07
N GLN A 184 5.51 7.06 1.20
CA GLN A 184 4.13 7.39 1.49
C GLN A 184 3.43 7.76 0.18
N TYR A 185 2.15 7.43 0.06
CA TYR A 185 1.35 7.85 -1.08
C TYR A 185 -0.06 8.27 -0.66
N MET A 186 -0.67 9.08 -1.49
CA MET A 186 -2.04 9.54 -1.34
C MET A 186 -2.75 9.44 -2.68
N TRP A 187 -4.04 9.14 -2.65
CA TRP A 187 -4.85 9.17 -3.87
C TRP A 187 -4.90 10.58 -4.46
N TYR A 188 -4.73 10.71 -5.77
CA TYR A 188 -4.74 12.02 -6.42
C TYR A 188 -6.01 12.82 -6.12
N LYS A 189 -7.18 12.17 -6.12
CA LYS A 189 -8.45 12.81 -5.75
C LYS A 189 -8.43 13.42 -4.34
N SER A 190 -7.81 12.73 -3.39
CA SER A 190 -7.66 13.22 -2.01
C SER A 190 -6.67 14.37 -1.92
N PHE A 191 -5.60 14.33 -2.73
CA PHE A 191 -4.61 15.40 -2.81
C PHE A 191 -5.23 16.74 -3.24
N LEU A 192 -6.17 16.73 -4.19
CA LEU A 192 -6.88 17.93 -4.65
C LEU A 192 -7.84 18.53 -3.60
N ILE A 193 -8.38 17.72 -2.70
CA ILE A 193 -9.37 18.15 -1.70
C ILE A 193 -8.70 18.81 -0.48
N THR A 194 -7.45 18.47 -0.20
CA THR A 194 -6.71 18.94 0.99
C THR A 194 -6.20 20.38 0.88
N ASP A 195 -6.55 21.15 -0.15
CA ASP A 195 -6.17 22.57 -0.35
C ASP A 195 -7.09 23.58 0.35
N LYS A 196 -8.05 23.15 1.21
CA LYS A 196 -8.73 24.11 2.09
C LYS A 196 -7.77 24.47 3.21
N PRO A 197 -7.46 25.79 3.41
CA PRO A 197 -6.56 26.19 4.48
C PRO A 197 -7.14 25.75 5.83
N ASP A 198 -6.44 24.84 6.49
CA ASP A 198 -6.68 24.59 7.91
C ASP A 198 -6.49 25.91 8.66
N LYS A 199 -7.43 26.25 9.53
CA LYS A 199 -7.27 27.39 10.43
C LYS A 199 -5.94 27.21 11.19
N PRO A 200 -5.16 28.29 11.37
CA PRO A 200 -3.84 28.21 11.99
C PRO A 200 -3.95 27.54 13.37
N ASP A 201 -3.25 26.43 13.53
CA ASP A 201 -3.06 25.78 14.82
C ASP A 201 -2.40 26.77 15.78
N LYS A 202 -2.96 26.90 16.98
CA LYS A 202 -2.38 27.72 18.06
C LYS A 202 -0.98 27.15 18.38
N PRO A 203 0.01 28.05 18.68
CA PRO A 203 1.38 27.61 18.90
C PRO A 203 1.47 26.67 20.12
N ASP A 204 2.10 25.52 19.90
CA ASP A 204 2.45 24.55 20.94
C ASP A 204 3.39 25.19 21.97
N ASN A 205 2.90 25.36 23.18
CA ASN A 205 3.72 25.67 24.33
C ASN A 205 4.52 24.42 24.74
N GLN A 206 5.77 24.37 24.32
CA GLN A 206 6.75 23.42 24.86
C GLN A 206 7.08 23.74 26.31
N ASN A 207 7.20 22.69 27.13
CA ASN A 207 7.75 22.61 28.47
C ASN A 207 6.76 22.63 29.63
N LYS A 208 6.24 21.45 29.97
CA LYS A 208 6.01 21.04 31.38
C LYS A 208 6.21 19.54 31.53
N PRO A 209 6.82 19.07 32.65
CA PRO A 209 7.14 17.68 32.87
C PRO A 209 5.89 16.82 33.09
N PHE A 210 5.92 15.62 32.53
CA PHE A 210 4.83 14.64 32.53
C PHE A 210 4.62 14.03 33.92
N VAL A 211 3.53 14.41 34.59
CA VAL A 211 3.07 13.74 35.81
C VAL A 211 1.93 12.78 35.41
N LEU A 212 2.17 11.48 35.63
CA LEU A 212 1.18 10.43 35.43
C LEU A 212 -0.02 10.63 36.37
N LYS A 213 -1.13 11.13 35.85
CA LYS A 213 -2.45 11.02 36.48
C LYS A 213 -3.24 9.96 35.72
N LYS A 214 -3.66 8.91 36.45
CA LYS A 214 -4.70 7.97 35.99
C LYS A 214 -5.96 8.78 35.67
N GLN A 215 -6.31 8.86 34.40
CA GLN A 215 -7.60 9.36 33.96
C GLN A 215 -8.30 8.26 33.16
N ASN A 216 -9.55 8.01 33.55
CA ASN A 216 -10.50 7.18 32.81
C ASN A 216 -10.76 7.86 31.46
N ASP A 217 -10.13 7.36 30.40
CA ASP A 217 -10.34 7.87 29.06
C ASP A 217 -11.64 7.29 28.50
N GLY A 218 -12.70 8.07 28.63
CA GLY A 218 -13.91 7.90 27.84
C GLY A 218 -13.57 8.19 26.37
N PHE A 219 -13.46 7.16 25.59
CA PHE A 219 -13.24 7.20 24.14
C PHE A 219 -14.47 7.84 23.49
N GLN A 220 -14.35 9.05 22.95
CA GLN A 220 -15.38 9.62 22.08
C GLN A 220 -15.13 9.18 20.63
N PRO A 221 -16.11 8.54 19.97
CA PRO A 221 -15.96 8.18 18.57
C PRO A 221 -16.00 9.40 17.67
N CYS A 222 -15.08 9.48 16.70
CA CYS A 222 -15.08 10.48 15.65
C CYS A 222 -16.38 10.47 14.86
N PRO A 223 -17.01 11.64 14.64
CA PRO A 223 -18.26 11.70 13.88
C PRO A 223 -17.99 11.55 12.39
N TYR A 224 -18.22 10.38 11.85
CA TYR A 224 -18.35 10.18 10.41
C TYR A 224 -19.76 10.63 9.99
N ASN A 225 -19.91 11.93 9.72
CA ASN A 225 -21.16 12.50 9.25
C ASN A 225 -21.23 12.41 7.72
N ASN A 226 -21.98 11.45 7.21
CA ASN A 226 -22.74 11.61 5.98
C ASN A 226 -23.85 10.54 5.88
N ASP A 227 -24.85 10.61 6.78
CA ASP A 227 -26.17 10.06 6.52
C ASP A 227 -27.20 10.86 7.34
N ARG A 228 -27.77 11.88 6.69
CA ARG A 228 -28.88 12.63 7.28
C ARG A 228 -30.11 11.73 7.36
N GLY A 229 -30.43 11.25 8.57
CA GLY A 229 -31.79 10.79 8.88
C GLY A 229 -32.04 9.32 9.18
N ARG A 230 -31.05 8.41 9.11
CA ARG A 230 -31.23 7.01 9.57
C ARG A 230 -30.52 6.80 10.91
N ARG A 231 -31.29 6.35 11.93
CA ARG A 231 -30.71 5.90 13.21
C ARG A 231 -29.68 4.81 12.90
N LYS A 232 -28.41 5.02 13.23
CA LYS A 232 -27.38 3.98 13.12
C LYS A 232 -27.75 2.87 14.11
N LYS A 233 -28.10 1.70 13.60
CA LYS A 233 -28.45 0.57 14.46
C LYS A 233 -27.15 -0.08 14.92
N GLU A 234 -26.96 -0.14 16.23
CA GLU A 234 -25.80 -0.78 16.87
C GLU A 234 -26.13 -2.25 17.13
N ILE A 235 -25.24 -3.15 16.77
CA ILE A 235 -25.39 -4.59 16.97
C ILE A 235 -24.09 -5.14 17.55
N VAL A 236 -24.20 -6.11 18.45
CA VAL A 236 -23.06 -6.77 19.08
C VAL A 236 -22.75 -8.08 18.38
N PHE A 237 -21.50 -8.21 17.92
CA PHE A 237 -20.94 -9.45 17.40
C PHE A 237 -19.83 -9.95 18.32
N ARG A 238 -19.62 -11.26 18.36
CA ARG A 238 -18.39 -11.83 18.87
C ARG A 238 -17.35 -11.83 17.77
N ILE A 239 -16.15 -11.28 18.03
CA ILE A 239 -15.10 -11.09 17.04
C ILE A 239 -13.87 -11.93 17.40
N LYS A 240 -13.32 -12.62 16.41
CA LYS A 240 -12.04 -13.34 16.48
C LYS A 240 -11.10 -12.83 15.39
N PRO A 241 -9.78 -12.76 15.65
CA PRO A 241 -8.80 -12.35 14.64
C PRO A 241 -8.50 -13.51 13.68
N ASP A 242 -8.01 -13.14 12.50
CA ASP A 242 -7.31 -14.02 11.58
C ASP A 242 -5.78 -13.86 11.72
N ILE A 243 -5.00 -14.78 11.16
CA ILE A 243 -3.55 -14.66 11.05
C ILE A 243 -3.17 -13.40 10.26
N GLN A 244 -3.92 -13.11 9.20
CA GLN A 244 -3.70 -11.95 8.35
C GLN A 244 -4.09 -10.64 9.05
N ASN A 245 -3.33 -9.59 8.76
CA ASN A 245 -3.58 -8.25 9.30
C ASN A 245 -4.93 -7.70 8.83
N ASP A 246 -5.66 -7.04 9.77
CA ASP A 246 -6.95 -6.38 9.53
C ASP A 246 -8.07 -7.31 9.03
N ILE A 247 -7.91 -8.63 9.21
CA ILE A 247 -8.98 -9.60 8.99
C ILE A 247 -9.50 -10.09 10.35
N TYR A 248 -10.79 -9.89 10.56
CA TYR A 248 -11.51 -10.27 11.81
C TYR A 248 -12.83 -10.92 11.46
N HIS A 249 -13.11 -12.06 12.07
CA HIS A 249 -14.29 -12.87 11.84
C HIS A 249 -15.40 -12.50 12.82
N LEU A 250 -16.60 -12.24 12.29
CA LEU A 250 -17.81 -11.95 13.03
C LEU A 250 -18.58 -13.24 13.29
N PHE A 251 -18.96 -13.46 14.54
CA PHE A 251 -19.78 -14.58 14.98
C PHE A 251 -21.06 -14.06 15.63
N VAL A 252 -22.13 -14.79 15.43
CA VAL A 252 -23.46 -14.55 16.01
C VAL A 252 -23.84 -15.71 16.90
N ASN A 253 -24.81 -15.50 17.79
CA ASN A 253 -25.40 -16.60 18.55
C ASN A 253 -26.32 -17.42 17.64
N ASP A 254 -26.26 -18.73 17.81
CA ASP A 254 -27.27 -19.65 17.27
C ASP A 254 -28.60 -19.47 17.99
N ILE A 255 -29.66 -20.14 17.48
CA ILE A 255 -31.03 -20.08 17.99
C ILE A 255 -31.09 -20.47 19.49
N ASP A 256 -30.23 -21.37 19.93
CA ASP A 256 -30.15 -21.86 21.32
C ASP A 256 -29.25 -21.02 22.25
N GLU A 257 -28.73 -19.87 21.77
CA GLU A 257 -27.81 -18.95 22.50
C GLU A 257 -26.54 -19.60 23.12
N GLN A 258 -26.31 -20.90 22.90
CA GLN A 258 -25.16 -21.63 23.49
C GLN A 258 -23.96 -21.76 22.55
N THR A 259 -24.17 -21.65 21.25
CA THR A 259 -23.13 -21.78 20.24
C THR A 259 -22.98 -20.52 19.42
N HIS A 260 -21.76 -20.30 18.92
CA HIS A 260 -21.46 -19.15 18.08
C HIS A 260 -21.21 -19.62 16.64
N VAL A 261 -21.98 -19.10 15.71
CA VAL A 261 -21.89 -19.43 14.28
C VAL A 261 -21.17 -18.30 13.54
N TYR A 262 -20.25 -18.68 12.63
CA TYR A 262 -19.60 -17.72 11.76
C TYR A 262 -20.62 -17.01 10.87
N TYR A 263 -20.51 -15.68 10.80
CA TYR A 263 -21.40 -14.86 9.99
C TYR A 263 -20.70 -14.23 8.78
N ASN A 264 -19.62 -13.45 9.00
CA ASN A 264 -18.92 -12.73 7.94
C ASN A 264 -17.58 -12.19 8.45
N VAL A 265 -16.84 -11.52 7.57
CA VAL A 265 -15.63 -10.75 7.90
C VAL A 265 -16.00 -9.30 8.20
N ALA A 266 -15.45 -8.76 9.30
CA ALA A 266 -15.60 -7.35 9.66
C ALA A 266 -14.94 -6.43 8.61
N TYR A 267 -15.55 -5.30 8.36
CA TYR A 267 -14.96 -4.24 7.57
C TYR A 267 -14.12 -3.32 8.49
N ILE A 268 -12.90 -3.02 8.10
CA ILE A 268 -12.03 -2.07 8.81
C ILE A 268 -12.02 -0.77 8.00
N PRO A 269 -12.78 0.26 8.41
CA PRO A 269 -13.00 1.47 7.60
C PRO A 269 -11.80 2.40 7.53
N ASP A 270 -10.98 2.43 8.59
CA ASP A 270 -9.92 3.42 8.76
C ASP A 270 -8.78 2.92 9.66
N PHE A 271 -7.71 3.71 9.70
CA PHE A 271 -6.53 3.43 10.50
C PHE A 271 -6.83 3.38 12.01
N THR A 272 -7.76 4.20 12.50
CA THR A 272 -8.12 4.23 13.93
C THR A 272 -8.74 2.90 14.35
N THR A 273 -9.64 2.38 13.52
CA THR A 273 -10.25 1.06 13.74
C THR A 273 -9.22 -0.06 13.65
N SER A 274 -8.29 -0.01 12.67
CA SER A 274 -7.18 -0.96 12.56
C SER A 274 -6.30 -0.95 13.81
N VAL A 275 -5.87 0.22 14.28
CA VAL A 275 -5.07 0.35 15.51
C VAL A 275 -5.80 -0.17 16.74
N MET A 276 -7.09 0.13 16.88
CA MET A 276 -7.91 -0.39 17.98
C MET A 276 -7.94 -1.93 17.95
N MET A 277 -8.21 -2.52 16.81
CA MET A 277 -8.29 -3.96 16.64
C MET A 277 -6.94 -4.64 16.88
N ASN A 278 -5.86 -4.06 16.36
CA ASN A 278 -4.50 -4.57 16.58
C ASN A 278 -4.10 -4.53 18.05
N LYS A 279 -4.43 -3.47 18.79
CA LYS A 279 -4.19 -3.41 20.24
C LYS A 279 -4.94 -4.49 21.03
N LEU A 280 -6.10 -4.91 20.58
CA LEU A 280 -6.91 -5.93 21.25
C LEU A 280 -6.41 -7.35 20.99
N PHE A 281 -5.99 -7.63 19.77
CA PHE A 281 -5.77 -9.00 19.31
C PHE A 281 -4.30 -9.33 19.01
N ARG A 282 -3.41 -8.33 18.90
CA ARG A 282 -2.02 -8.53 18.51
C ARG A 282 -1.04 -8.03 19.55
N ASN A 283 0.08 -8.73 19.68
CA ASN A 283 1.23 -8.23 20.42
C ASN A 283 2.07 -7.39 19.46
N ILE A 284 1.98 -6.07 19.57
CA ILE A 284 2.88 -5.17 18.86
C ILE A 284 4.22 -5.26 19.59
N LYS A 285 5.26 -5.79 18.95
CA LYS A 285 6.63 -5.59 19.41
C LYS A 285 6.92 -4.09 19.21
N GLU A 286 6.75 -3.30 20.27
CA GLU A 286 7.49 -2.04 20.35
C GLU A 286 8.96 -2.42 20.47
N ASN A 287 9.78 -1.95 19.54
CA ASN A 287 11.23 -2.07 19.58
C ASN A 287 11.75 -1.29 20.81
N GLN A 288 11.64 -1.85 21.99
CA GLN A 288 12.24 -1.32 23.21
C GLN A 288 13.72 -1.71 23.38
N ASN A 289 14.28 -2.52 22.49
CA ASN A 289 15.64 -3.03 22.61
C ASN A 289 16.44 -2.93 21.31
N LEU A 290 16.49 -1.74 20.69
CA LEU A 290 17.53 -1.48 19.68
C LEU A 290 18.93 -1.49 20.31
N ASP A 291 19.05 -1.13 21.59
CA ASP A 291 20.34 -1.12 22.32
C ASP A 291 20.78 -2.49 22.86
N ALA A 292 19.87 -3.48 22.91
CA ALA A 292 20.22 -4.84 23.38
C ALA A 292 20.61 -5.80 22.23
N LEU A 293 20.48 -5.38 20.98
CA LEU A 293 20.81 -6.19 19.80
C LEU A 293 22.31 -6.15 19.45
N GLU A 294 23.09 -5.29 20.09
CA GLU A 294 24.55 -5.22 19.87
C GLU A 294 25.36 -6.20 20.75
N GLU A 295 24.73 -6.89 21.73
CA GLU A 295 25.46 -7.72 22.68
C GLU A 295 25.10 -9.22 22.69
N SER A 296 24.22 -9.73 21.80
CA SER A 296 23.90 -11.15 21.76
C SER A 296 24.33 -11.82 20.47
N ASP A 297 25.37 -12.65 20.57
CA ASP A 297 25.92 -13.54 19.52
C ASP A 297 25.01 -14.77 19.20
N ASP A 298 23.77 -14.81 19.64
CA ASP A 298 22.86 -15.93 19.41
C ASP A 298 22.09 -15.73 18.09
N GLU A 299 22.65 -16.23 16.98
CA GLU A 299 22.06 -16.23 15.63
C GLU A 299 20.76 -17.05 15.52
N GLU A 300 20.39 -17.86 16.50
CA GLU A 300 19.22 -18.77 16.43
C GLU A 300 17.85 -18.09 16.69
N GLU A 301 17.79 -16.88 17.24
CA GLU A 301 16.51 -16.20 17.51
C GLU A 301 15.92 -15.41 16.31
N PHE A 302 16.66 -15.25 15.21
CA PHE A 302 16.22 -14.44 14.06
C PHE A 302 15.36 -15.19 13.02
N GLU A 303 15.26 -16.51 13.08
CA GLU A 303 14.59 -17.32 12.05
C GLU A 303 13.10 -17.63 12.31
N ASN A 304 12.49 -17.16 13.40
CA ASN A 304 11.11 -17.52 13.72
C ASN A 304 10.12 -16.39 13.43
N GLU A 305 10.02 -15.98 12.16
CA GLU A 305 9.00 -15.05 11.63
C GLU A 305 7.66 -15.75 11.31
N ARG A 306 7.17 -16.63 12.18
CA ARG A 306 5.81 -17.16 12.00
C ARG A 306 4.81 -16.06 12.29
N GLU A 307 3.97 -15.71 11.31
CA GLU A 307 2.93 -14.67 11.41
C GLU A 307 1.93 -14.93 12.56
N ASP A 308 1.71 -16.18 12.93
CA ASP A 308 0.84 -16.61 14.03
C ASP A 308 1.35 -16.21 15.42
N ARG A 309 2.66 -15.91 15.57
CA ARG A 309 3.27 -15.53 16.86
C ARG A 309 2.87 -14.12 17.32
N PHE A 310 2.40 -13.28 16.43
CA PHE A 310 2.04 -11.88 16.72
C PHE A 310 0.53 -11.67 16.89
N VAL A 311 -0.29 -12.65 16.59
CA VAL A 311 -1.73 -12.60 16.75
C VAL A 311 -2.19 -13.62 17.78
N ASN A 312 -3.03 -13.20 18.71
CA ASN A 312 -3.61 -14.13 19.70
C ASN A 312 -4.94 -14.66 19.16
N LEU A 313 -4.88 -15.78 18.44
CA LEU A 313 -6.05 -16.42 17.79
C LEU A 313 -7.12 -16.91 18.79
N GLU A 314 -6.74 -17.17 20.04
CA GLU A 314 -7.66 -17.61 21.10
C GLU A 314 -8.46 -16.45 21.69
N LYS A 315 -7.98 -15.21 21.55
CA LYS A 315 -8.71 -14.04 22.05
C LYS A 315 -9.97 -13.80 21.24
N CYS A 316 -11.05 -13.52 21.96
CA CYS A 316 -12.30 -13.08 21.35
C CYS A 316 -12.90 -11.96 22.21
N TYR A 317 -13.52 -10.99 21.55
CA TYR A 317 -14.23 -9.89 22.20
C TYR A 317 -15.64 -9.74 21.65
N ASN A 318 -16.57 -9.40 22.52
CA ASN A 318 -17.90 -8.95 22.10
C ASN A 318 -17.77 -7.45 21.78
N MET A 319 -18.09 -7.06 20.56
CA MET A 319 -17.90 -5.68 20.09
C MET A 319 -19.18 -5.14 19.47
N VAL A 320 -19.45 -3.87 19.77
CA VAL A 320 -20.50 -3.09 19.11
C VAL A 320 -20.03 -2.76 17.70
N CYS A 321 -20.84 -3.15 16.71
CA CYS A 321 -20.60 -2.90 15.30
C CYS A 321 -21.72 -2.04 14.70
N LEU A 322 -21.33 -1.22 13.72
CA LEU A 322 -22.24 -0.43 12.90
C LEU A 322 -22.22 -0.94 11.46
N TYR A 323 -23.36 -0.79 10.77
CA TYR A 323 -23.49 -1.22 9.38
C TYR A 323 -23.08 -0.12 8.42
N ASN A 324 -22.14 -0.46 7.51
CA ASN A 324 -21.75 0.41 6.41
C ASN A 324 -22.60 0.09 5.17
N TYR A 325 -23.57 0.95 4.86
CA TYR A 325 -24.51 0.75 3.74
C TYR A 325 -23.84 0.77 2.37
N LYS A 326 -22.71 1.51 2.22
CA LYS A 326 -21.96 1.60 0.96
C LYS A 326 -21.27 0.30 0.61
N PHE A 327 -20.64 -0.35 1.60
CA PHE A 327 -19.92 -1.61 1.43
C PHE A 327 -20.72 -2.84 1.84
N LYS A 328 -21.93 -2.64 2.38
CA LYS A 328 -22.82 -3.71 2.87
C LYS A 328 -22.13 -4.63 3.88
N LYS A 329 -21.34 -4.05 4.79
CA LYS A 329 -20.56 -4.78 5.80
C LYS A 329 -20.64 -4.12 7.16
N TRP A 330 -20.47 -4.92 8.22
CA TRP A 330 -20.37 -4.46 9.60
C TRP A 330 -18.93 -4.09 9.94
N TYR A 331 -18.76 -3.01 10.72
CA TYR A 331 -17.45 -2.58 11.20
C TYR A 331 -17.46 -2.36 12.71
N PRO A 332 -16.42 -2.80 13.45
CA PRO A 332 -16.33 -2.67 14.89
C PRO A 332 -16.07 -1.22 15.30
N VAL A 333 -16.71 -0.79 16.39
CA VAL A 333 -16.59 0.58 16.92
C VAL A 333 -15.98 0.59 18.32
N LYS A 334 -16.43 -0.30 19.19
CA LYS A 334 -15.98 -0.40 20.59
C LYS A 334 -16.26 -1.78 21.16
N ILE A 335 -15.62 -2.12 22.27
CA ILE A 335 -15.96 -3.31 23.06
C ILE A 335 -17.38 -3.12 23.63
N ALA A 336 -18.18 -4.18 23.58
CA ALA A 336 -19.52 -4.17 24.14
C ALA A 336 -19.44 -4.25 25.68
N ASP A 337 -20.39 -3.59 26.36
CA ASP A 337 -20.54 -3.71 27.81
C ASP A 337 -21.07 -5.10 28.17
N ASP A 338 -20.76 -5.61 29.36
CA ASP A 338 -21.11 -6.97 29.82
C ASP A 338 -22.60 -7.28 29.77
N ASN A 339 -23.46 -6.26 29.78
CA ASN A 339 -24.91 -6.39 29.72
C ASN A 339 -25.46 -6.47 28.29
N MET A 340 -24.63 -6.30 27.28
CA MET A 340 -25.05 -6.33 25.88
C MET A 340 -25.02 -7.77 25.34
N LYS A 341 -26.14 -8.22 24.77
CA LYS A 341 -26.25 -9.56 24.17
C LYS A 341 -25.68 -9.56 22.74
N ILE A 342 -25.01 -10.66 22.38
CA ILE A 342 -24.62 -10.93 20.99
C ILE A 342 -25.90 -11.18 20.17
N VAL A 343 -25.94 -10.60 18.98
CA VAL A 343 -27.05 -10.75 18.04
C VAL A 343 -27.22 -12.20 17.62
N THR A 344 -28.47 -12.63 17.46
CA THR A 344 -28.82 -13.95 16.93
C THR A 344 -28.95 -13.92 15.41
N GLN A 345 -28.82 -15.09 14.78
CA GLN A 345 -28.95 -15.23 13.32
C GLN A 345 -30.34 -14.77 12.81
N ASN A 346 -31.39 -15.02 13.59
CA ASN A 346 -32.75 -14.60 13.24
C ASN A 346 -32.95 -13.09 13.28
N GLU A 347 -32.33 -12.41 14.23
CA GLU A 347 -32.38 -10.94 14.33
C GLU A 347 -31.62 -10.27 13.17
N LEU A 348 -30.58 -10.90 12.64
CA LEU A 348 -29.86 -10.40 11.48
C LEU A 348 -30.59 -10.59 10.15
N SER A 349 -31.38 -11.67 10.02
CA SER A 349 -32.20 -11.91 8.82
C SER A 349 -33.38 -10.94 8.68
N ALA A 350 -33.75 -10.25 9.76
CA ALA A 350 -34.77 -9.19 9.77
C ALA A 350 -34.20 -7.79 9.36
N PHE A 351 -32.92 -7.72 9.00
CA PHE A 351 -32.21 -6.53 8.54
C PHE A 351 -32.01 -6.50 7.03
#